data_d3bf892cb117659340e37c11dd72eafb
#
_entry.id   d3bf892cb117659340e37c11dd72eafb
#
_cell.length_a   1.000
_cell.length_b   1.000
_cell.length_c   1.000
_cell.angle_alpha   90.00
_cell.angle_beta   90.00
_cell.angle_gamma   90.00
#
_symmetry.space_group_name_H-M   'P 1'
#
loop_
_entity.id
_entity.type
_entity.pdbx_description
1 polymer ?
#
loop_
_entity_poly.entity_id
_entity_poly.type
_entity_poly.pdbx_seq_one_letter_code
_entity_poly.pdbx_strand_id
1 'polypeptide(L)'
;RLFAEGAFSQAFVPVLTEYHAAGEIDKTRQLIARAAGTLGVIVSIVTVLGVLGSGVVTALFGFGWFLDWLNGGPSAEKFELASLMLKITFPYLWFITFVALSGAILNTLGKFAVSSFTPVFLNVMIILSAWFIAPQLSQPEIGLAIGVFLGGLVQFLFQIPFLIKAGVMVKPKWGWRDPGVVKIRTLMIPALFGVSV
;
A
#
# COMPACT_ATOMS: atom_id res chain seq x y z
N ARG A 1 7.91 -1.95 -2.90
CA ARG A 1 6.72 -2.76 -2.68
C ARG A 1 7.04 -4.06 -1.93
N LEU A 2 7.87 -4.91 -2.51
CA LEU A 2 8.19 -6.21 -1.93
C LEU A 2 8.85 -6.11 -0.56
N PHE A 3 9.61 -5.05 -0.33
CA PHE A 3 10.33 -4.84 0.92
C PHE A 3 9.38 -4.64 2.10
N ALA A 4 8.51 -3.63 2.04
CA ALA A 4 7.62 -3.31 3.16
C ALA A 4 6.48 -4.33 3.30
N GLU A 5 5.87 -4.75 2.20
CA GLU A 5 4.80 -5.76 2.22
C GLU A 5 5.30 -7.10 2.71
N GLY A 6 6.44 -7.55 2.19
CA GLY A 6 7.03 -8.82 2.58
C GLY A 6 7.38 -8.85 4.05
N ALA A 7 8.02 -7.79 4.56
CA ALA A 7 8.38 -7.69 5.97
C ALA A 7 7.15 -7.68 6.87
N PHE A 8 6.13 -6.91 6.48
CA PHE A 8 4.88 -6.86 7.25
C PHE A 8 4.20 -8.23 7.29
N SER A 9 4.08 -8.90 6.15
CA SER A 9 3.44 -10.23 6.09
C SER A 9 4.21 -11.25 6.91
N GLN A 10 5.54 -11.25 6.85
CA GLN A 10 6.37 -12.15 7.62
C GLN A 10 6.20 -11.97 9.13
N ALA A 11 5.91 -10.75 9.56
CA ALA A 11 5.68 -10.44 10.96
C ALA A 11 4.24 -10.68 11.39
N PHE A 12 3.29 -10.29 10.55
CA PHE A 12 1.86 -10.28 10.88
C PHE A 12 1.23 -11.68 10.84
N VAL A 13 1.52 -12.46 9.80
CA VAL A 13 0.89 -13.77 9.60
C VAL A 13 1.15 -14.73 10.75
N PRO A 14 2.38 -14.88 11.29
CA PRO A 14 2.60 -15.76 12.43
C PRO A 14 1.80 -15.34 13.66
N VAL A 15 1.72 -14.04 13.96
CA VAL A 15 0.99 -13.54 15.12
C VAL A 15 -0.51 -13.76 14.94
N LEU A 16 -1.04 -13.48 13.76
CA LEU A 16 -2.45 -13.70 13.46
C LEU A 16 -2.80 -15.20 13.51
N THR A 17 -1.93 -16.05 12.99
CA THR A 17 -2.12 -17.49 13.01
C THR A 17 -2.17 -18.01 14.44
N GLU A 18 -1.30 -17.52 15.31
CA GLU A 18 -1.30 -17.86 16.74
C GLU A 18 -2.62 -17.51 17.40
N TYR A 19 -3.12 -16.29 17.15
CA TYR A 19 -4.40 -15.84 17.71
C TYR A 19 -5.57 -16.65 17.15
N HIS A 20 -5.54 -16.94 15.86
CA HIS A 20 -6.58 -17.73 15.20
C HIS A 20 -6.61 -19.18 15.71
N ALA A 21 -5.44 -19.78 15.89
CA ALA A 21 -5.33 -21.16 16.40
C ALA A 21 -5.80 -21.30 17.83
N ALA A 22 -5.73 -20.21 18.63
CA ALA A 22 -6.24 -20.20 20.00
C ALA A 22 -7.78 -20.24 20.06
N GLY A 23 -8.47 -20.04 18.92
CA GLY A 23 -9.92 -20.13 18.81
C GLY A 23 -10.69 -18.97 19.42
N GLU A 24 -10.01 -17.91 19.83
CA GLU A 24 -10.64 -16.73 20.42
C GLU A 24 -10.89 -15.67 19.35
N ILE A 25 -12.07 -15.72 18.72
CA ILE A 25 -12.42 -14.85 17.62
C ILE A 25 -12.40 -13.37 18.01
N ASP A 26 -12.82 -13.03 19.23
CA ASP A 26 -12.86 -11.64 19.69
C ASP A 26 -11.45 -11.06 19.80
N LYS A 27 -10.50 -11.81 20.34
CA LYS A 27 -9.10 -11.39 20.44
C LYS A 27 -8.46 -11.27 19.06
N THR A 28 -8.79 -12.18 18.16
CA THR A 28 -8.33 -12.12 16.77
C THR A 28 -8.82 -10.85 16.09
N ARG A 29 -10.11 -10.53 16.26
CA ARG A 29 -10.70 -9.31 15.70
C ARG A 29 -10.09 -8.05 16.30
N GLN A 30 -9.79 -8.04 17.60
CA GLN A 30 -9.11 -6.93 18.25
C GLN A 30 -7.69 -6.74 17.70
N LEU A 31 -6.95 -7.83 17.49
CA LEU A 31 -5.62 -7.76 16.88
C LEU A 31 -5.70 -7.15 15.49
N ILE A 32 -6.62 -7.59 14.66
CA ILE A 32 -6.82 -7.05 13.31
C ILE A 32 -7.17 -5.57 13.38
N ALA A 33 -8.08 -5.17 14.26
CA ALA A 33 -8.49 -3.78 14.41
C ALA A 33 -7.32 -2.88 14.81
N ARG A 34 -6.53 -3.30 15.76
CA ARG A 34 -5.39 -2.51 16.27
C ARG A 34 -4.23 -2.50 15.31
N ALA A 35 -3.95 -3.62 14.63
CA ALA A 35 -2.94 -3.67 13.59
C ALA A 35 -3.33 -2.76 12.41
N ALA A 36 -4.58 -2.85 11.95
CA ALA A 36 -5.08 -2.02 10.85
C ALA A 36 -5.07 -0.54 11.21
N GLY A 37 -5.49 -0.17 12.43
CA GLY A 37 -5.51 1.21 12.87
C GLY A 37 -4.11 1.80 13.01
N THR A 38 -3.19 1.08 13.61
CA THR A 38 -1.80 1.51 13.78
C THR A 38 -1.12 1.66 12.42
N LEU A 39 -1.22 0.63 11.58
CA LEU A 39 -0.65 0.65 10.24
C LEU A 39 -1.29 1.74 9.39
N GLY A 40 -2.61 1.91 9.49
CA GLY A 40 -3.36 2.93 8.76
C GLY A 40 -2.91 4.34 9.10
N VAL A 41 -2.70 4.64 10.38
CA VAL A 41 -2.20 5.96 10.80
C VAL A 41 -0.80 6.21 10.26
N ILE A 42 0.11 5.24 10.41
CA ILE A 42 1.49 5.37 9.94
C ILE A 42 1.52 5.57 8.42
N VAL A 43 0.82 4.74 7.67
CA VAL A 43 0.79 4.80 6.21
C VAL A 43 0.09 6.07 5.73
N SER A 44 -0.95 6.52 6.42
CA SER A 44 -1.64 7.78 6.08
C SER A 44 -0.69 8.97 6.23
N ILE A 45 0.10 9.00 7.31
CA ILE A 45 1.10 10.05 7.52
C ILE A 45 2.15 10.00 6.42
N VAL A 46 2.69 8.82 6.11
CA VAL A 46 3.69 8.63 5.06
C VAL A 46 3.13 9.07 3.69
N THR A 47 1.89 8.69 3.39
CA THR A 47 1.24 9.05 2.13
C THR A 47 1.07 10.56 2.00
N VAL A 48 0.58 11.22 3.04
CA VAL A 48 0.41 12.68 3.04
C VAL A 48 1.75 13.38 2.86
N LEU A 49 2.76 12.97 3.61
CA LEU A 49 4.11 13.53 3.48
C LEU A 49 4.69 13.28 2.09
N GLY A 50 4.46 12.11 1.51
CA GLY A 50 4.90 11.78 0.16
C GLY A 50 4.23 12.63 -0.92
N VAL A 51 2.92 12.87 -0.78
CA VAL A 51 2.17 13.71 -1.73
C VAL A 51 2.63 15.16 -1.62
N LEU A 52 2.72 15.70 -0.40
CA LEU A 52 3.14 17.08 -0.18
C LEU A 52 4.61 17.28 -0.52
N GLY A 53 5.46 16.27 -0.27
CA GLY A 53 6.89 16.31 -0.54
C GLY A 53 7.30 15.64 -1.83
N SER A 54 6.40 15.45 -2.78
CA SER A 54 6.71 14.75 -4.05
C SER A 54 7.85 15.43 -4.82
N GLY A 55 7.92 16.76 -4.77
CA GLY A 55 9.02 17.51 -5.37
C GLY A 55 10.37 17.18 -4.73
N VAL A 56 10.40 17.05 -3.40
CA VAL A 56 11.62 16.69 -2.67
C VAL A 56 12.06 15.27 -3.03
N VAL A 57 11.12 14.31 -3.08
CA VAL A 57 11.42 12.93 -3.46
C VAL A 57 11.99 12.88 -4.88
N THR A 58 11.36 13.60 -5.81
CA THR A 58 11.83 13.67 -7.19
C THR A 58 13.21 14.28 -7.26
N ALA A 59 13.48 15.33 -6.47
CA ALA A 59 14.80 15.96 -6.42
C ALA A 59 15.89 15.01 -5.89
N LEU A 60 15.55 14.14 -4.93
CA LEU A 60 16.51 13.17 -4.39
C LEU A 60 16.90 12.10 -5.41
N PHE A 61 15.95 11.63 -6.23
CA PHE A 61 16.22 10.58 -7.20
C PHE A 61 16.57 11.11 -8.60
N GLY A 62 16.14 12.32 -8.92
CA GLY A 62 16.44 12.99 -10.19
C GLY A 62 17.08 14.35 -9.97
N PHE A 63 18.23 14.39 -9.29
CA PHE A 63 18.87 15.63 -8.88
C PHE A 63 19.22 16.53 -10.09
N GLY A 64 19.65 15.92 -11.21
CA GLY A 64 19.92 16.67 -12.42
C GLY A 64 18.68 17.37 -12.97
N TRP A 65 17.52 16.72 -12.90
CA TRP A 65 16.25 17.32 -13.31
C TRP A 65 15.86 18.47 -12.40
N PHE A 66 16.13 18.34 -11.10
CA PHE A 66 15.87 19.39 -10.12
C PHE A 66 16.73 20.63 -10.38
N LEU A 67 18.02 20.44 -10.66
CA LEU A 67 18.91 21.55 -11.02
C LEU A 67 18.45 22.25 -12.29
N ASP A 68 18.04 21.50 -13.31
CA ASP A 68 17.49 22.07 -14.54
C ASP A 68 16.19 22.84 -14.27
N TRP A 69 15.36 22.33 -13.38
CA TRP A 69 14.13 23.02 -13.00
C TRP A 69 14.41 24.38 -12.33
N LEU A 70 15.40 24.43 -11.43
CA LEU A 70 15.81 25.68 -10.78
C LEU A 70 16.40 26.67 -11.76
N ASN A 71 17.11 26.22 -12.77
CA ASN A 71 17.86 27.05 -13.72
C ASN A 71 17.16 27.22 -15.08
N GLY A 72 15.95 26.67 -15.23
CA GLY A 72 15.22 26.72 -16.49
C GLY A 72 15.81 25.83 -17.57
N GLY A 73 16.53 24.76 -17.20
CA GLY A 73 17.20 23.87 -18.14
C GLY A 73 16.24 22.90 -18.85
N PRO A 74 16.78 22.06 -19.75
CA PRO A 74 15.96 21.22 -20.63
C PRO A 74 15.17 20.12 -19.91
N SER A 75 15.58 19.71 -18.70
CA SER A 75 14.91 18.64 -17.95
C SER A 75 13.90 19.17 -16.92
N ALA A 76 13.57 20.48 -16.95
CA ALA A 76 12.60 21.07 -16.02
C ALA A 76 11.22 20.41 -16.11
N GLU A 77 10.76 20.11 -17.34
CA GLU A 77 9.49 19.45 -17.59
C GLU A 77 9.46 18.02 -17.01
N LYS A 78 10.61 17.32 -17.10
CA LYS A 78 10.73 15.97 -16.52
C LYS A 78 10.57 16.00 -15.01
N PHE A 79 11.15 17.00 -14.34
CA PHE A 79 11.02 17.18 -12.90
C PHE A 79 9.56 17.41 -12.52
N GLU A 80 8.87 18.31 -13.21
CA GLU A 80 7.47 18.62 -12.93
C GLU A 80 6.57 17.41 -13.20
N LEU A 81 6.77 16.71 -14.31
CA LEU A 81 6.01 15.53 -14.66
C LEU A 81 6.20 14.41 -13.64
N ALA A 82 7.44 14.10 -13.27
CA ALA A 82 7.75 13.07 -12.30
C ALA A 82 7.15 13.40 -10.94
N SER A 83 7.21 14.66 -10.50
CA SER A 83 6.62 15.11 -9.24
C SER A 83 5.09 14.94 -9.25
N LEU A 84 4.44 15.28 -10.36
CA LEU A 84 3.00 15.11 -10.51
C LEU A 84 2.60 13.64 -10.50
N MET A 85 3.34 12.80 -11.21
CA MET A 85 3.07 11.36 -11.24
C MET A 85 3.21 10.74 -9.84
N LEU A 86 4.22 11.17 -9.06
CA LEU A 86 4.37 10.72 -7.68
C LEU A 86 3.19 11.15 -6.81
N LYS A 87 2.68 12.38 -6.99
CA LYS A 87 1.50 12.83 -6.26
C LYS A 87 0.28 11.95 -6.54
N ILE A 88 0.14 11.49 -7.77
CA ILE A 88 -0.99 10.64 -8.18
C ILE A 88 -0.79 9.22 -7.68
N THR A 89 0.44 8.70 -7.71
CA THR A 89 0.72 7.30 -7.38
C THR A 89 0.99 7.05 -5.89
N PHE A 90 1.39 8.07 -5.12
CA PHE A 90 1.63 7.89 -3.68
C PHE A 90 0.41 7.33 -2.93
N PRO A 91 -0.82 7.76 -3.20
CA PRO A 91 -2.00 7.17 -2.57
C PRO A 91 -2.14 5.66 -2.84
N TYR A 92 -1.54 5.13 -3.90
CA TYR A 92 -1.48 3.70 -4.15
C TYR A 92 -0.81 2.96 -2.98
N LEU A 93 0.20 3.56 -2.36
CA LEU A 93 0.85 2.97 -1.19
C LEU A 93 -0.15 2.71 -0.07
N TRP A 94 -1.05 3.64 0.17
CA TRP A 94 -2.12 3.49 1.16
C TRP A 94 -3.04 2.32 0.82
N PHE A 95 -3.51 2.25 -0.42
CA PHE A 95 -4.38 1.17 -0.85
C PHE A 95 -3.68 -0.19 -0.80
N ILE A 96 -2.45 -0.29 -1.33
CA ILE A 96 -1.74 -1.56 -1.39
C ILE A 96 -1.37 -2.09 0.01
N THR A 97 -1.17 -1.19 0.97
CA THR A 97 -0.90 -1.57 2.35
C THR A 97 -2.12 -2.30 2.93
N PHE A 98 -3.32 -1.75 2.74
CA PHE A 98 -4.54 -2.40 3.21
C PHE A 98 -4.89 -3.63 2.39
N VAL A 99 -4.57 -3.65 1.10
CA VAL A 99 -4.70 -4.85 0.27
C VAL A 99 -3.81 -5.97 0.79
N ALA A 100 -2.56 -5.66 1.15
CA ALA A 100 -1.63 -6.63 1.71
C ALA A 100 -2.11 -7.15 3.07
N LEU A 101 -2.59 -6.26 3.94
CA LEU A 101 -3.16 -6.63 5.23
C LEU A 101 -4.37 -7.55 5.05
N SER A 102 -5.30 -7.17 4.20
CA SER A 102 -6.49 -7.96 3.91
C SER A 102 -6.14 -9.31 3.29
N GLY A 103 -5.18 -9.34 2.38
CA GLY A 103 -4.70 -10.58 1.78
C GLY A 103 -4.08 -11.52 2.80
N ALA A 104 -3.28 -10.98 3.73
CA ALA A 104 -2.68 -11.76 4.80
C ALA A 104 -3.75 -12.37 5.72
N ILE A 105 -4.77 -11.59 6.05
CA ILE A 105 -5.90 -12.06 6.88
C ILE A 105 -6.64 -13.19 6.16
N LEU A 106 -7.01 -12.99 4.89
CA LEU A 106 -7.75 -13.96 4.11
C LEU A 106 -6.94 -15.24 3.87
N ASN A 107 -5.63 -15.12 3.65
CA ASN A 107 -4.74 -16.29 3.49
C ASN A 107 -4.66 -17.10 4.79
N THR A 108 -4.58 -16.45 5.94
CA THR A 108 -4.59 -17.12 7.25
C THR A 108 -5.88 -17.90 7.45
N LEU A 109 -7.00 -17.42 6.92
CA LEU A 109 -8.30 -18.08 6.98
C LEU A 109 -8.50 -19.12 5.86
N GLY A 110 -7.48 -19.37 5.04
CA GLY A 110 -7.53 -20.35 3.97
C GLY A 110 -8.17 -19.88 2.68
N LYS A 111 -8.38 -18.56 2.53
CA LYS A 111 -9.04 -17.98 1.34
C LYS A 111 -8.02 -17.38 0.38
N PHE A 112 -7.20 -18.24 -0.20
CA PHE A 112 -6.06 -17.84 -1.04
C PHE A 112 -6.48 -17.25 -2.40
N ALA A 113 -7.63 -17.65 -2.92
CA ALA A 113 -8.07 -17.23 -4.25
C ALA A 113 -8.25 -15.72 -4.36
N VAL A 114 -8.75 -15.08 -3.30
CA VAL A 114 -9.01 -13.64 -3.30
C VAL A 114 -7.71 -12.85 -3.44
N SER A 115 -6.70 -13.17 -2.62
CA SER A 115 -5.41 -12.48 -2.67
C SER A 115 -4.66 -12.76 -3.96
N SER A 116 -4.79 -13.98 -4.51
CA SER A 116 -4.15 -14.37 -5.76
C SER A 116 -4.74 -13.67 -6.96
N PHE A 117 -6.04 -13.39 -6.95
CA PHE A 117 -6.74 -12.72 -8.05
C PHE A 117 -6.58 -11.20 -8.02
N THR A 118 -6.31 -10.63 -6.85
CA THR A 118 -6.25 -9.17 -6.65
C THR A 118 -5.31 -8.44 -7.60
N PRO A 119 -4.06 -8.93 -7.88
CA PRO A 119 -3.16 -8.20 -8.79
C PRO A 119 -3.68 -8.03 -10.22
N VAL A 120 -4.63 -8.86 -10.66
CA VAL A 120 -5.22 -8.74 -11.98
C VAL A 120 -5.89 -7.38 -12.17
N PHE A 121 -6.52 -6.85 -11.12
CA PHE A 121 -7.20 -5.55 -11.19
C PHE A 121 -6.24 -4.40 -11.46
N LEU A 122 -5.04 -4.43 -10.89
CA LEU A 122 -4.03 -3.41 -11.16
C LEU A 122 -3.68 -3.40 -12.66
N ASN A 123 -3.38 -4.58 -13.21
CA ASN A 123 -3.02 -4.71 -14.62
C ASN A 123 -4.17 -4.26 -15.53
N VAL A 124 -5.39 -4.68 -15.23
CA VAL A 124 -6.57 -4.29 -16.01
C VAL A 124 -6.78 -2.77 -16.00
N MET A 125 -6.65 -2.15 -14.82
CA MET A 125 -6.85 -0.70 -14.70
C MET A 125 -5.76 0.10 -15.40
N ILE A 126 -4.51 -0.37 -15.38
CA ILE A 126 -3.42 0.27 -16.14
C ILE A 126 -3.71 0.19 -17.64
N ILE A 127 -4.14 -0.97 -18.13
CA ILE A 127 -4.46 -1.16 -19.55
C ILE A 127 -5.64 -0.26 -19.96
N LEU A 128 -6.71 -0.24 -19.17
CA LEU A 128 -7.88 0.59 -19.47
C LEU A 128 -7.53 2.08 -19.45
N SER A 129 -6.68 2.51 -18.51
CA SER A 129 -6.23 3.89 -18.44
C SER A 129 -5.36 4.25 -19.63
N ALA A 130 -4.49 3.34 -20.09
CA ALA A 130 -3.67 3.56 -21.27
C ALA A 130 -4.55 3.70 -22.54
N TRP A 131 -5.66 2.99 -22.60
CA TRP A 131 -6.55 3.03 -23.76
C TRP A 131 -7.52 4.21 -23.75
N PHE A 132 -8.13 4.52 -22.62
CA PHE A 132 -9.24 5.46 -22.55
C PHE A 132 -8.90 6.82 -21.95
N ILE A 133 -7.92 6.88 -21.05
CA ILE A 133 -7.55 8.11 -20.33
C ILE A 133 -6.32 8.76 -20.93
N ALA A 134 -5.25 7.99 -21.15
CA ALA A 134 -3.98 8.53 -21.63
C ALA A 134 -4.08 9.27 -22.95
N PRO A 135 -4.83 8.79 -23.98
CA PRO A 135 -4.93 9.51 -25.26
C PRO A 135 -5.63 10.86 -25.17
N GLN A 136 -6.41 11.10 -24.12
CA GLN A 136 -7.14 12.36 -23.92
C GLN A 136 -6.30 13.41 -23.18
N LEU A 137 -5.12 13.04 -22.71
CA LEU A 137 -4.25 13.92 -21.93
C LEU A 137 -3.12 14.45 -22.80
N SER A 138 -2.69 15.69 -22.52
CA SER A 138 -1.53 16.29 -23.18
C SER A 138 -0.24 15.53 -22.86
N GLN A 139 -0.18 14.93 -21.69
CA GLN A 139 0.93 14.08 -21.24
C GLN A 139 0.38 12.68 -20.93
N PRO A 140 0.46 11.72 -21.87
CA PRO A 140 -0.13 10.38 -21.69
C PRO A 140 0.41 9.61 -20.49
N GLU A 141 1.61 9.91 -20.04
CA GLU A 141 2.24 9.26 -18.87
C GLU A 141 1.40 9.44 -17.59
N ILE A 142 0.71 10.58 -17.49
CA ILE A 142 -0.19 10.85 -16.35
C ILE A 142 -1.34 9.84 -16.33
N GLY A 143 -1.80 9.40 -17.52
CA GLY A 143 -2.83 8.38 -17.62
C GLY A 143 -2.42 7.07 -16.96
N LEU A 144 -1.14 6.68 -17.09
CA LEU A 144 -0.62 5.48 -16.44
C LEU A 144 -0.60 5.63 -14.92
N ALA A 145 -0.22 6.81 -14.42
CA ALA A 145 -0.25 7.09 -12.98
C ALA A 145 -1.68 7.01 -12.43
N ILE A 146 -2.64 7.54 -13.16
CA ILE A 146 -4.07 7.44 -12.82
C ILE A 146 -4.51 5.97 -12.80
N GLY A 147 -4.01 5.16 -13.74
CA GLY A 147 -4.29 3.73 -13.78
C GLY A 147 -3.80 2.99 -12.56
N VAL A 148 -2.61 3.35 -12.06
CA VAL A 148 -2.07 2.78 -10.81
C VAL A 148 -2.95 3.15 -9.62
N PHE A 149 -3.35 4.41 -9.52
CA PHE A 149 -4.24 4.87 -8.46
C PHE A 149 -5.59 4.12 -8.49
N LEU A 150 -6.21 4.04 -9.66
CA LEU A 150 -7.48 3.34 -9.81
C LEU A 150 -7.32 1.84 -9.54
N GLY A 151 -6.20 1.26 -9.94
CA GLY A 151 -5.90 -0.14 -9.66
C GLY A 151 -5.82 -0.41 -8.16
N GLY A 152 -5.16 0.46 -7.41
CA GLY A 152 -5.12 0.35 -5.95
C GLY A 152 -6.50 0.45 -5.33
N LEU A 153 -7.30 1.42 -5.78
CA LEU A 153 -8.66 1.61 -5.29
C LEU A 153 -9.54 0.37 -5.57
N VAL A 154 -9.49 -0.16 -6.80
CA VAL A 154 -10.29 -1.34 -7.18
C VAL A 154 -9.85 -2.56 -6.39
N GLN A 155 -8.54 -2.77 -6.23
CA GLN A 155 -8.01 -3.88 -5.42
C GLN A 155 -8.53 -3.81 -3.98
N PHE A 156 -8.50 -2.63 -3.40
CA PHE A 156 -8.98 -2.40 -2.03
C PHE A 156 -10.47 -2.71 -1.93
N LEU A 157 -11.28 -2.15 -2.82
CA LEU A 157 -12.73 -2.35 -2.82
C LEU A 157 -13.11 -3.80 -3.09
N PHE A 158 -12.35 -4.50 -3.93
CA PHE A 158 -12.60 -5.91 -4.22
C PHE A 158 -12.49 -6.80 -2.99
N GLN A 159 -11.58 -6.50 -2.09
CA GLN A 159 -11.35 -7.34 -0.91
C GLN A 159 -12.35 -7.10 0.22
N ILE A 160 -13.00 -5.94 0.27
CA ILE A 160 -13.93 -5.59 1.35
C ILE A 160 -15.07 -6.60 1.50
N PRO A 161 -15.80 -7.00 0.43
CA PRO A 161 -16.89 -7.98 0.59
C PRO A 161 -16.44 -9.31 1.19
N PHE A 162 -15.24 -9.76 0.83
CA PHE A 162 -14.70 -11.03 1.34
C PHE A 162 -14.32 -10.93 2.82
N LEU A 163 -13.83 -9.76 3.26
CA LEU A 163 -13.56 -9.52 4.68
C LEU A 163 -14.84 -9.50 5.50
N ILE A 164 -15.88 -8.86 4.98
CA ILE A 164 -17.19 -8.81 5.64
C ILE A 164 -17.76 -10.22 5.76
N LYS A 165 -17.70 -10.99 4.69
CA LYS A 165 -18.22 -12.36 4.66
C LYS A 165 -17.46 -13.28 5.62
N ALA A 166 -16.15 -13.07 5.79
CA ALA A 166 -15.33 -13.83 6.71
C ALA A 166 -15.51 -13.39 8.18
N GLY A 167 -16.23 -12.28 8.43
CA GLY A 167 -16.46 -11.77 9.77
C GLY A 167 -15.28 -11.06 10.41
N VAL A 168 -14.30 -10.65 9.60
CA VAL A 168 -13.07 -9.99 10.07
C VAL A 168 -12.99 -8.51 9.69
N MET A 169 -14.05 -7.96 9.11
CA MET A 169 -14.12 -6.53 8.82
C MET A 169 -14.46 -5.78 10.11
N VAL A 170 -13.48 -5.12 10.69
CA VAL A 170 -13.60 -4.44 11.99
C VAL A 170 -13.15 -3.00 11.85
N LYS A 171 -13.61 -2.14 12.78
CA LYS A 171 -13.18 -0.75 12.79
C LYS A 171 -11.72 -0.66 13.20
N PRO A 172 -10.86 0.01 12.42
CA PRO A 172 -9.47 0.23 12.81
C PRO A 172 -9.38 1.04 14.10
N LYS A 173 -8.46 0.63 14.98
CA LYS A 173 -8.20 1.33 16.25
C LYS A 173 -6.71 1.46 16.46
N TRP A 174 -6.29 2.59 17.04
CA TRP A 174 -4.89 2.78 17.41
C TRP A 174 -4.52 1.77 18.49
N GLY A 175 -3.43 1.04 18.31
CA GLY A 175 -3.01 0.00 19.24
C GLY A 175 -1.50 -0.17 19.28
N TRP A 176 -0.74 0.93 19.24
CA TRP A 176 0.72 0.88 19.24
C TRP A 176 1.30 0.04 20.38
N ARG A 177 0.65 0.07 21.54
CA ARG A 177 1.11 -0.66 22.74
C ARG A 177 0.39 -1.99 22.97
N ASP A 178 -0.51 -2.37 22.08
CA ASP A 178 -1.18 -3.67 22.18
C ASP A 178 -0.15 -4.80 22.12
N PRO A 179 -0.25 -5.85 22.99
CA PRO A 179 0.73 -6.94 22.99
C PRO A 179 0.92 -7.62 21.64
N GLY A 180 -0.14 -7.83 20.87
CA GLY A 180 -0.05 -8.40 19.52
C GLY A 180 0.66 -7.48 18.55
N VAL A 181 0.37 -6.18 18.60
CA VAL A 181 1.02 -5.18 17.74
C VAL A 181 2.50 -5.03 18.10
N VAL A 182 2.83 -5.06 19.40
CA VAL A 182 4.23 -5.04 19.87
C VAL A 182 4.98 -6.25 19.31
N LYS A 183 4.37 -7.42 19.34
CA LYS A 183 4.97 -8.64 18.80
C LYS A 183 5.21 -8.54 17.30
N ILE A 184 4.25 -7.98 16.55
CA ILE A 184 4.39 -7.72 15.11
C ILE A 184 5.56 -6.77 14.86
N ARG A 185 5.65 -5.64 15.58
CA ARG A 185 6.74 -4.68 15.43
C ARG A 185 8.09 -5.32 15.69
N THR A 186 8.19 -6.11 16.74
CA THR A 186 9.43 -6.80 17.11
C THR A 186 9.86 -7.77 16.01
N LEU A 187 8.93 -8.48 15.39
CA LEU A 187 9.23 -9.41 14.31
C LEU A 187 9.55 -8.70 12.99
N MET A 188 9.05 -7.48 12.79
CA MET A 188 9.33 -6.73 11.56
C MET A 188 10.78 -6.32 11.42
N ILE A 189 11.48 -6.07 12.52
CA ILE A 189 12.88 -5.62 12.49
C ILE A 189 13.77 -6.64 11.77
N PRO A 190 13.83 -7.93 12.19
CA PRO A 190 14.59 -8.94 11.44
C PRO A 190 14.06 -9.17 10.03
N ALA A 191 12.72 -9.11 9.83
CA ALA A 191 12.12 -9.31 8.53
C ALA A 191 12.53 -8.23 7.53
N LEU A 192 12.65 -6.98 7.97
CA LEU A 192 13.12 -5.88 7.13
C LEU A 192 14.56 -6.12 6.67
N PHE A 193 15.43 -6.59 7.55
CA PHE A 193 16.80 -6.93 7.17
C PHE A 193 16.85 -8.13 6.23
N GLY A 194 16.03 -9.16 6.48
CA GLY A 194 15.95 -10.33 5.62
C GLY A 194 15.48 -10.03 4.21
N VAL A 195 14.49 -9.16 4.07
CA VAL A 195 13.92 -8.80 2.77
C VAL A 195 14.86 -7.87 1.99
N SER A 196 15.65 -7.04 2.68
CA SER A 196 16.57 -6.11 2.03
C SER A 196 17.85 -6.78 1.51
N VAL A 197 18.12 -7.99 1.94
CA VAL A 197 19.24 -8.80 1.47
C VAL A 197 18.79 -9.75 0.37
#